data_3533af903c2b17fab87f4c363b482b56
#
_entry.id   3533af903c2b17fab87f4c363b482b56
#
_cell.length_a   1.000
_cell.length_b   1.000
_cell.length_c   1.000
_cell.angle_alpha   90.00
_cell.angle_beta   90.00
_cell.angle_gamma   90.00
#
_symmetry.space_group_name_H-M   'P 1'
#
loop_
_entity.id
_entity.type
_entity.pdbx_description
1 polymer ?
#
loop_
_entity_poly.entity_id
_entity_poly.type
_entity_poly.pdbx_seq_one_letter_code
_entity_poly.pdbx_strand_id
1 'polypeptide(L)'
;MPADKADGRHLLRRAAGVAAAVALGLGSVSSALATQPTPPSDQAIQAAKAAENLAAQSIASLEVELARLSTVSDQATISVQSAAETYLAASEKLAAAQAQASASQASAAKAQADLETARHEVTAIALQAYRSGGSMGVLEAVLSSDGYQDVVARTAAYQQFGAKADAAVQRFHASRIVADALTRRAQAAAEASQTAAAEADSALQAAQQTQSDAAQQVAAAESRRTELIAVLAARHNTTAQLERQRQDTADAEKRRRAEAAAQAVRAATPPARAPTPAVVVNTPKAPPPSTATPPGAPTPPPTTGSTPTPPPSTPPTLPPSTPPTGSDPNGLGTGTSRGSAAQGHAAANWAQTQTGLPYQLGGAGPDAYDCSGLTSAAWSTQGVSISRSSRSQYKQVLKISAQGLRPGDLLFWATDVTNPDTIYHVAMWIGGGQIVEAAVPGVPSRVTSMRWSGTMAYAGRA
;
A
#
# COMPACT_ATOMS: atom_id res chain seq x y z
N MET A 1 -22.09 -29.47 50.48
CA MET A 1 -21.28 -30.18 51.48
C MET A 1 -20.05 -30.75 50.82
N PRO A 2 -18.94 -30.88 51.55
CA PRO A 2 -18.14 -29.81 52.19
C PRO A 2 -16.75 -29.70 51.51
N ALA A 3 -16.14 -28.57 51.56
CA ALA A 3 -14.95 -28.20 52.36
C ALA A 3 -13.77 -29.19 52.29
N ASP A 4 -12.67 -28.77 51.78
CA ASP A 4 -11.42 -28.90 52.58
C ASP A 4 -10.44 -27.77 52.30
N LYS A 5 -9.83 -27.34 53.40
CA LYS A 5 -8.79 -26.34 53.60
C LYS A 5 -7.44 -27.02 53.59
N ALA A 6 -6.44 -26.42 52.97
CA ALA A 6 -5.05 -26.50 53.37
C ALA A 6 -4.31 -25.32 52.71
N ASP A 7 -3.88 -24.31 53.41
CA ASP A 7 -2.81 -24.15 54.41
C ASP A 7 -1.42 -24.49 53.84
N GLY A 8 -0.55 -23.51 53.83
CA GLY A 8 0.84 -23.67 53.38
C GLY A 8 1.53 -22.34 53.11
N ARG A 9 1.72 -21.46 54.04
CA ARG A 9 2.93 -21.05 54.78
C ARG A 9 4.25 -20.95 53.99
N HIS A 10 4.76 -19.71 53.95
CA HIS A 10 6.17 -19.29 54.06
C HIS A 10 7.11 -19.52 52.89
N LEU A 11 7.52 -18.40 52.28
CA LEU A 11 8.93 -18.11 52.07
C LEU A 11 9.18 -16.59 51.98
N LEU A 12 9.37 -16.01 53.17
CA LEU A 12 10.05 -14.73 53.38
C LEU A 12 11.52 -14.91 52.97
N ARG A 13 11.97 -14.25 51.89
CA ARG A 13 13.41 -13.99 51.67
C ARG A 13 13.70 -12.51 51.91
N ARG A 14 14.48 -12.30 52.93
CA ARG A 14 15.05 -11.08 53.50
C ARG A 14 15.76 -10.28 52.40
N ALA A 15 15.29 -9.05 52.13
CA ALA A 15 16.13 -7.99 51.61
C ALA A 15 16.71 -7.23 52.83
N ALA A 16 18.01 -7.25 52.97
CA ALA A 16 18.72 -6.51 54.01
C ALA A 16 18.64 -5.02 53.67
N GLY A 17 17.77 -4.30 54.35
CA GLY A 17 17.77 -2.85 54.37
C GLY A 17 18.84 -2.34 55.29
N VAL A 18 19.76 -1.53 54.79
CA VAL A 18 20.61 -0.67 55.62
C VAL A 18 19.73 0.48 56.10
N ALA A 19 19.13 0.35 57.26
CA ALA A 19 18.48 1.44 57.95
C ALA A 19 19.55 2.21 58.71
N ALA A 20 19.84 3.43 58.30
CA ALA A 20 20.57 4.38 59.14
C ALA A 20 19.62 4.84 60.27
N ALA A 21 19.78 4.28 61.42
CA ALA A 21 19.08 4.67 62.63
C ALA A 21 19.56 6.07 63.08
N VAL A 22 18.70 7.07 62.94
CA VAL A 22 18.84 8.31 63.71
C VAL A 22 18.23 8.05 65.08
N ALA A 23 19.06 7.76 66.06
CA ALA A 23 18.67 7.66 67.46
C ALA A 23 18.42 9.06 68.02
N LEU A 24 17.16 9.43 68.21
CA LEU A 24 16.77 10.53 69.11
C LEU A 24 16.79 10.05 70.54
N GLY A 25 17.94 10.27 71.24
CA GLY A 25 18.06 10.08 72.68
C GLY A 25 17.41 11.25 73.39
N LEU A 26 16.29 10.99 74.11
CA LEU A 26 15.80 11.86 75.20
C LEU A 26 16.66 11.57 76.43
N GLY A 27 17.61 12.41 76.68
CA GLY A 27 18.46 12.36 77.88
C GLY A 27 18.49 13.73 78.56
N SER A 28 17.97 13.78 79.81
CA SER A 28 18.23 14.64 80.97
C SER A 28 18.91 16.00 80.70
N VAL A 29 18.19 17.05 81.09
CA VAL A 29 18.66 18.42 81.20
C VAL A 29 19.91 18.49 82.12
N SER A 30 21.07 18.57 81.50
CA SER A 30 22.30 19.06 82.14
C SER A 30 22.69 20.29 81.35
N SER A 31 22.90 21.40 82.08
CA SER A 31 23.35 22.68 81.48
C SER A 31 24.67 22.46 80.78
N ALA A 32 24.56 22.24 79.48
CA ALA A 32 25.73 22.21 78.58
C ALA A 32 25.90 23.59 77.99
N LEU A 33 27.06 24.16 78.27
CA LEU A 33 27.60 25.30 77.49
C LEU A 33 27.34 25.11 76.04
N ALA A 34 26.77 26.13 75.40
CA ALA A 34 26.55 26.18 73.97
C ALA A 34 27.90 25.97 73.27
N THR A 35 28.21 24.73 72.89
CA THR A 35 29.23 24.47 71.87
C THR A 35 28.74 24.98 70.56
N GLN A 36 29.36 26.04 70.09
CA GLN A 36 29.13 26.53 68.71
C GLN A 36 29.30 25.34 67.73
N PRO A 37 28.41 25.17 66.78
CA PRO A 37 28.57 24.10 65.81
C PRO A 37 29.92 24.33 65.09
N THR A 38 30.83 23.39 65.25
CA THR A 38 32.07 23.39 64.46
C THR A 38 31.74 23.37 62.99
N PRO A 39 32.26 24.28 62.18
CA PRO A 39 32.01 24.28 60.75
C PRO A 39 32.47 22.91 60.20
N PRO A 40 31.70 22.33 59.22
CA PRO A 40 32.07 21.06 58.64
C PRO A 40 33.46 21.14 58.05
N SER A 41 34.26 20.11 58.22
CA SER A 41 35.65 20.08 57.69
C SER A 41 35.59 20.09 56.14
N ASP A 42 36.59 20.63 55.50
CA ASP A 42 36.72 20.66 54.03
C ASP A 42 36.55 19.25 53.45
N GLN A 43 37.04 18.23 54.15
CA GLN A 43 36.89 16.83 53.76
C GLN A 43 35.41 16.35 53.80
N ALA A 44 34.62 16.79 54.78
CA ALA A 44 33.19 16.51 54.86
C ALA A 44 32.42 17.21 53.76
N ILE A 45 32.79 18.46 53.42
CA ILE A 45 32.22 19.21 52.31
C ILE A 45 32.53 18.53 50.96
N GLN A 46 33.76 18.07 50.77
CA GLN A 46 34.14 17.34 49.54
C GLN A 46 33.41 15.99 49.42
N ALA A 47 33.30 15.25 50.53
CA ALA A 47 32.54 14.00 50.55
C ALA A 47 31.05 14.20 50.25
N ALA A 48 30.45 15.25 50.80
CA ALA A 48 29.06 15.61 50.53
C ALA A 48 28.86 15.98 49.03
N LYS A 49 29.73 16.78 48.45
CA LYS A 49 29.72 17.11 47.03
C LYS A 49 29.91 15.88 46.13
N ALA A 50 30.81 14.96 46.50
CA ALA A 50 30.99 13.71 45.77
C ALA A 50 29.72 12.83 45.80
N ALA A 51 29.09 12.72 46.96
CA ALA A 51 27.83 12.00 47.14
C ALA A 51 26.66 12.63 46.32
N GLU A 52 26.58 13.96 46.33
CA GLU A 52 25.63 14.71 45.53
C GLU A 52 25.84 14.46 44.01
N ASN A 53 27.07 14.51 43.52
CA ASN A 53 27.41 14.23 42.13
C ASN A 53 27.06 12.78 41.74
N LEU A 54 27.32 11.79 42.59
CA LEU A 54 26.92 10.40 42.32
C LEU A 54 25.41 10.23 42.32
N ALA A 55 24.69 10.90 43.18
CA ALA A 55 23.23 10.90 43.21
C ALA A 55 22.68 11.55 41.91
N ALA A 56 23.22 12.69 41.48
CA ALA A 56 22.81 13.36 40.24
C ALA A 56 23.09 12.47 39.02
N GLN A 57 24.23 11.81 38.92
CA GLN A 57 24.55 10.87 37.84
C GLN A 57 23.58 9.68 37.81
N SER A 58 23.18 9.16 38.96
CA SER A 58 22.22 8.05 39.04
C SER A 58 20.80 8.49 38.59
N ILE A 59 20.39 9.71 38.89
CA ILE A 59 19.12 10.29 38.42
C ILE A 59 19.14 10.46 36.91
N ALA A 60 20.20 11.05 36.37
CA ALA A 60 20.35 11.24 34.93
C ALA A 60 20.30 9.90 34.15
N SER A 61 20.92 8.84 34.67
CA SER A 61 20.86 7.52 34.06
C SER A 61 19.45 6.92 34.03
N LEU A 62 18.67 7.13 35.11
CA LEU A 62 17.27 6.71 35.17
C LEU A 62 16.38 7.49 34.17
N GLU A 63 16.60 8.80 34.05
CA GLU A 63 15.87 9.63 33.07
C GLU A 63 16.19 9.24 31.62
N VAL A 64 17.44 8.90 31.31
CA VAL A 64 17.84 8.37 29.98
C VAL A 64 17.15 7.04 29.71
N GLU A 65 17.09 6.14 30.66
CA GLU A 65 16.41 4.84 30.48
C GLU A 65 14.89 5.01 30.31
N LEU A 66 14.27 5.93 31.04
CA LEU A 66 12.85 6.27 30.84
C LEU A 66 12.59 6.83 29.44
N ALA A 67 13.46 7.69 28.92
CA ALA A 67 13.36 8.20 27.56
C ALA A 67 13.54 7.09 26.51
N ARG A 68 14.42 6.11 26.78
CA ARG A 68 14.59 4.93 25.93
C ARG A 68 13.33 4.06 25.89
N LEU A 69 12.70 3.83 27.04
CA LEU A 69 11.46 3.04 27.12
C LEU A 69 10.29 3.71 26.39
N SER A 70 10.21 5.04 26.40
CA SER A 70 9.24 5.79 25.60
C SER A 70 9.42 5.53 24.08
N THR A 71 10.68 5.49 23.59
CA THR A 71 10.98 5.18 22.17
C THR A 71 10.65 3.73 21.81
N VAL A 72 10.71 2.79 22.72
CA VAL A 72 10.34 1.37 22.46
C VAL A 72 8.87 1.25 22.06
N SER A 73 7.98 1.95 22.75
CA SER A 73 6.55 1.95 22.42
C SER A 73 6.26 2.54 21.02
N ASP A 74 6.90 3.67 20.71
CA ASP A 74 6.76 4.29 19.38
C ASP A 74 7.28 3.36 18.26
N GLN A 75 8.45 2.73 18.50
CA GLN A 75 9.05 1.79 17.53
C GLN A 75 8.20 0.52 17.36
N ALA A 76 7.63 -0.01 18.43
CA ALA A 76 6.72 -1.14 18.38
C ALA A 76 5.47 -0.83 17.53
N THR A 77 4.91 0.36 17.69
CA THR A 77 3.80 0.85 16.84
C THR A 77 4.17 0.88 15.36
N ILE A 78 5.32 1.47 15.02
CA ILE A 78 5.80 1.54 13.63
C ILE A 78 6.03 0.14 13.06
N SER A 79 6.59 -0.79 13.84
CA SER A 79 6.84 -2.16 13.41
C SER A 79 5.55 -2.89 13.07
N VAL A 80 4.51 -2.78 13.90
CA VAL A 80 3.19 -3.38 13.65
C VAL A 80 2.56 -2.81 12.38
N GLN A 81 2.57 -1.49 12.22
CA GLN A 81 2.01 -0.85 11.05
C GLN A 81 2.78 -1.20 9.77
N SER A 82 4.13 -1.27 9.84
CA SER A 82 4.96 -1.67 8.69
C SER A 82 4.73 -3.13 8.27
N ALA A 83 4.56 -4.03 9.23
CA ALA A 83 4.23 -5.43 8.96
C ALA A 83 2.82 -5.56 8.36
N ALA A 84 1.86 -4.78 8.85
CA ALA A 84 0.52 -4.69 8.28
C ALA A 84 0.54 -4.26 6.80
N GLU A 85 1.30 -3.22 6.46
CA GLU A 85 1.46 -2.76 5.08
C GLU A 85 2.12 -3.80 4.18
N THR A 86 3.05 -4.59 4.71
CA THR A 86 3.68 -5.68 3.96
C THR A 86 2.67 -6.79 3.63
N TYR A 87 1.82 -7.15 4.59
CA TYR A 87 0.71 -8.07 4.36
C TYR A 87 -0.30 -7.52 3.33
N LEU A 88 -0.69 -6.24 3.45
CA LEU A 88 -1.63 -5.62 2.51
C LEU A 88 -1.08 -5.58 1.08
N ALA A 89 0.20 -5.28 0.90
CA ALA A 89 0.85 -5.32 -0.41
C ALA A 89 0.87 -6.74 -1.00
N ALA A 90 1.13 -7.77 -0.19
CA ALA A 90 1.06 -9.17 -0.62
C ALA A 90 -0.38 -9.58 -0.97
N SER A 91 -1.38 -9.12 -0.22
CA SER A 91 -2.81 -9.35 -0.48
C SER A 91 -3.27 -8.68 -1.79
N GLU A 92 -2.83 -7.45 -2.08
CA GLU A 92 -3.09 -6.79 -3.36
C GLU A 92 -2.46 -7.57 -4.53
N LYS A 93 -1.22 -8.05 -4.36
CA LYS A 93 -0.54 -8.89 -5.35
C LYS A 93 -1.31 -10.19 -5.61
N LEU A 94 -1.80 -10.85 -4.56
CA LEU A 94 -2.64 -12.04 -4.67
C LEU A 94 -3.92 -11.75 -5.45
N ALA A 95 -4.65 -10.69 -5.12
CA ALA A 95 -5.88 -10.32 -5.82
C ALA A 95 -5.64 -10.07 -7.32
N ALA A 96 -4.55 -9.38 -7.67
CA ALA A 96 -4.15 -9.15 -9.06
C ALA A 96 -3.79 -10.46 -9.78
N ALA A 97 -3.05 -11.36 -9.13
CA ALA A 97 -2.67 -12.66 -9.68
C ALA A 97 -3.90 -13.56 -9.92
N GLN A 98 -4.87 -13.57 -9.00
CA GLN A 98 -6.14 -14.29 -9.15
C GLN A 98 -6.98 -13.76 -10.32
N ALA A 99 -7.08 -12.44 -10.46
CA ALA A 99 -7.76 -11.82 -11.58
C ALA A 99 -7.09 -12.19 -12.91
N GLN A 100 -5.75 -12.15 -12.97
CA GLN A 100 -4.98 -12.55 -14.15
C GLN A 100 -5.15 -14.05 -14.48
N ALA A 101 -5.18 -14.92 -13.48
CA ALA A 101 -5.41 -16.35 -13.67
C ALA A 101 -6.79 -16.62 -14.25
N SER A 102 -7.85 -15.99 -13.70
CA SER A 102 -9.22 -16.11 -14.20
C SER A 102 -9.34 -15.62 -15.65
N ALA A 103 -8.77 -14.47 -15.98
CA ALA A 103 -8.78 -13.93 -17.35
C ALA A 103 -8.02 -14.83 -18.34
N SER A 104 -6.88 -15.39 -17.92
CA SER A 104 -6.09 -16.30 -18.74
C SER A 104 -6.81 -17.65 -18.96
N GLN A 105 -7.50 -18.19 -17.96
CA GLN A 105 -8.33 -19.38 -18.07
C GLN A 105 -9.49 -19.18 -19.04
N ALA A 106 -10.21 -18.05 -18.94
CA ALA A 106 -11.29 -17.72 -19.86
C ALA A 106 -10.80 -17.61 -21.31
N SER A 107 -9.62 -17.01 -21.52
CA SER A 107 -8.99 -16.91 -22.84
C SER A 107 -8.59 -18.26 -23.42
N ALA A 108 -8.02 -19.15 -22.59
CA ALA A 108 -7.66 -20.50 -22.98
C ALA A 108 -8.89 -21.33 -23.33
N ALA A 109 -9.96 -21.27 -22.52
CA ALA A 109 -11.22 -21.97 -22.80
C ALA A 109 -11.85 -21.53 -24.13
N LYS A 110 -11.85 -20.23 -24.41
CA LYS A 110 -12.32 -19.72 -25.70
C LYS A 110 -11.49 -20.25 -26.87
N ALA A 111 -10.16 -20.24 -26.77
CA ALA A 111 -9.28 -20.72 -27.81
C ALA A 111 -9.44 -22.24 -28.06
N GLN A 112 -9.70 -23.03 -27.01
CA GLN A 112 -10.02 -24.45 -27.16
C GLN A 112 -11.35 -24.67 -27.91
N ALA A 113 -12.39 -23.88 -27.63
CA ALA A 113 -13.66 -23.93 -28.36
C ALA A 113 -13.48 -23.54 -29.84
N ASP A 114 -12.66 -22.52 -30.13
CA ASP A 114 -12.33 -22.11 -31.50
C ASP A 114 -11.54 -23.23 -32.24
N LEU A 115 -10.64 -23.93 -31.56
CA LEU A 115 -9.91 -25.09 -32.09
C LEU A 115 -10.84 -26.26 -32.42
N GLU A 116 -11.76 -26.61 -31.53
CA GLU A 116 -12.76 -27.66 -31.79
C GLU A 116 -13.66 -27.29 -32.97
N THR A 117 -14.05 -26.04 -33.10
CA THR A 117 -14.81 -25.54 -34.27
C THR A 117 -14.02 -25.75 -35.55
N ALA A 118 -12.75 -25.35 -35.57
CA ALA A 118 -11.88 -25.54 -36.74
C ALA A 118 -11.63 -27.02 -37.06
N ARG A 119 -11.53 -27.87 -36.05
CA ARG A 119 -11.42 -29.33 -36.21
C ARG A 119 -12.67 -29.92 -36.86
N HIS A 120 -13.85 -29.52 -36.40
CA HIS A 120 -15.13 -29.96 -36.99
C HIS A 120 -15.26 -29.53 -38.47
N GLU A 121 -14.82 -28.30 -38.79
CA GLU A 121 -14.83 -27.82 -40.19
C GLU A 121 -13.95 -28.68 -41.11
N VAL A 122 -12.71 -28.98 -40.70
CA VAL A 122 -11.80 -29.88 -41.45
C VAL A 122 -12.42 -31.28 -41.59
N THR A 123 -13.01 -31.79 -40.53
CA THR A 123 -13.64 -33.14 -40.53
C THR A 123 -14.83 -33.19 -41.50
N ALA A 124 -15.68 -32.14 -41.52
CA ALA A 124 -16.82 -32.05 -42.42
C ALA A 124 -16.38 -31.99 -43.89
N ILE A 125 -15.32 -31.23 -44.20
CA ILE A 125 -14.74 -31.17 -45.56
C ILE A 125 -14.18 -32.53 -45.97
N ALA A 126 -13.45 -33.21 -45.08
CA ALA A 126 -12.87 -34.54 -45.34
C ALA A 126 -13.97 -35.60 -45.60
N LEU A 127 -15.07 -35.59 -44.82
CA LEU A 127 -16.21 -36.47 -45.03
C LEU A 127 -16.91 -36.20 -46.34
N GLN A 128 -17.06 -34.93 -46.75
CA GLN A 128 -17.65 -34.56 -48.02
C GLN A 128 -16.76 -35.03 -49.19
N ALA A 129 -15.45 -34.83 -49.13
CA ALA A 129 -14.50 -35.32 -50.12
C ALA A 129 -14.57 -36.85 -50.26
N TYR A 130 -14.64 -37.60 -49.13
CA TYR A 130 -14.79 -39.05 -49.15
C TYR A 130 -16.09 -39.50 -49.84
N ARG A 131 -17.26 -38.84 -49.51
CA ARG A 131 -18.57 -39.19 -50.08
C ARG A 131 -18.68 -38.86 -51.58
N SER A 132 -17.94 -37.86 -52.07
CA SER A 132 -17.89 -37.47 -53.46
C SER A 132 -16.90 -38.31 -54.32
N GLY A 133 -16.41 -39.44 -53.81
CA GLY A 133 -15.53 -40.34 -54.59
C GLY A 133 -14.04 -39.96 -54.61
N GLY A 134 -13.62 -38.98 -53.79
CA GLY A 134 -12.23 -38.52 -53.70
C GLY A 134 -11.65 -38.05 -55.04
N SER A 135 -10.39 -38.37 -55.35
CA SER A 135 -9.71 -37.98 -56.58
C SER A 135 -10.31 -38.63 -57.84
N MET A 136 -11.00 -39.76 -57.71
CA MET A 136 -11.65 -40.43 -58.82
C MET A 136 -12.92 -39.67 -59.27
N GLY A 137 -13.62 -38.97 -58.37
CA GLY A 137 -14.80 -38.14 -58.67
C GLY A 137 -14.49 -36.98 -59.59
N VAL A 138 -13.26 -36.42 -59.58
CA VAL A 138 -12.84 -35.38 -60.54
C VAL A 138 -12.75 -35.91 -61.96
N LEU A 139 -12.17 -37.09 -62.13
CA LEU A 139 -12.04 -37.74 -63.43
C LEU A 139 -13.40 -38.14 -63.99
N GLU A 140 -14.29 -38.71 -63.18
CA GLU A 140 -15.66 -39.07 -63.51
C GLU A 140 -16.47 -37.82 -63.89
N ALA A 141 -16.36 -36.73 -63.12
CA ALA A 141 -17.05 -35.49 -63.41
C ALA A 141 -16.63 -34.80 -64.74
N VAL A 142 -15.35 -34.97 -65.13
CA VAL A 142 -14.85 -34.47 -66.39
C VAL A 142 -15.30 -35.35 -67.57
N LEU A 143 -15.29 -36.67 -67.41
CA LEU A 143 -15.68 -37.65 -68.41
C LEU A 143 -17.20 -37.67 -68.66
N SER A 144 -18.03 -37.30 -67.68
CA SER A 144 -19.49 -37.26 -67.68
C SER A 144 -20.06 -35.85 -68.07
N SER A 145 -19.24 -34.88 -68.48
CA SER A 145 -19.64 -33.52 -68.73
C SER A 145 -20.28 -33.35 -70.16
N ASP A 146 -21.40 -32.62 -70.23
CA ASP A 146 -22.18 -32.37 -71.42
C ASP A 146 -21.74 -31.11 -72.23
N GLY A 147 -20.43 -30.91 -72.36
CA GLY A 147 -19.83 -29.82 -73.09
C GLY A 147 -18.80 -28.95 -72.40
N TYR A 148 -18.12 -28.08 -73.19
CA TYR A 148 -16.97 -27.31 -72.68
C TYR A 148 -17.31 -26.42 -71.43
N GLN A 149 -18.51 -25.80 -71.43
CA GLN A 149 -18.94 -24.92 -70.29
C GLN A 149 -19.14 -25.70 -69.03
N ASP A 150 -19.64 -26.94 -69.13
CA ASP A 150 -19.82 -27.80 -67.95
C ASP A 150 -18.48 -28.26 -67.39
N VAL A 151 -17.50 -28.60 -68.21
CA VAL A 151 -16.11 -28.90 -67.83
C VAL A 151 -15.51 -27.73 -67.06
N VAL A 152 -15.64 -26.50 -67.59
CA VAL A 152 -15.09 -25.29 -66.93
C VAL A 152 -15.76 -25.03 -65.55
N ALA A 153 -17.11 -25.13 -65.53
CA ALA A 153 -17.86 -24.93 -64.26
C ALA A 153 -17.48 -25.96 -63.19
N ARG A 154 -17.40 -27.23 -63.54
CA ARG A 154 -17.00 -28.31 -62.60
C ARG A 154 -15.55 -28.17 -62.13
N THR A 155 -14.63 -27.81 -63.00
CA THR A 155 -13.22 -27.56 -62.67
C THR A 155 -13.10 -26.39 -61.71
N ALA A 156 -13.83 -25.28 -61.96
CA ALA A 156 -13.87 -24.14 -61.05
C ALA A 156 -14.45 -24.51 -59.67
N ALA A 157 -15.50 -25.34 -59.63
CA ALA A 157 -16.07 -25.83 -58.37
C ALA A 157 -15.05 -26.68 -57.54
N TYR A 158 -14.30 -27.56 -58.21
CA TYR A 158 -13.23 -28.34 -57.55
C TYR A 158 -12.09 -27.46 -57.06
N GLN A 159 -11.66 -26.45 -57.82
CA GLN A 159 -10.66 -25.48 -57.38
C GLN A 159 -11.13 -24.70 -56.14
N GLN A 160 -12.38 -24.25 -56.12
CA GLN A 160 -12.98 -23.58 -54.96
C GLN A 160 -13.07 -24.51 -53.75
N PHE A 161 -13.38 -25.81 -53.93
CA PHE A 161 -13.40 -26.79 -52.85
C PHE A 161 -12.00 -27.01 -52.30
N GLY A 162 -10.97 -27.15 -53.14
CA GLY A 162 -9.56 -27.27 -52.72
C GLY A 162 -9.13 -26.04 -51.93
N ALA A 163 -9.41 -24.85 -52.39
CA ALA A 163 -9.09 -23.61 -51.70
C ALA A 163 -9.79 -23.52 -50.29
N LYS A 164 -11.04 -23.97 -50.19
CA LYS A 164 -11.76 -24.07 -48.89
C LYS A 164 -11.10 -25.08 -47.96
N ALA A 165 -10.69 -26.24 -48.48
CA ALA A 165 -10.01 -27.26 -47.68
C ALA A 165 -8.66 -26.75 -47.13
N ASP A 166 -7.85 -26.11 -47.98
CA ASP A 166 -6.59 -25.50 -47.58
C ASP A 166 -6.79 -24.42 -46.51
N ALA A 167 -7.77 -23.53 -46.69
CA ALA A 167 -8.10 -22.50 -45.72
C ALA A 167 -8.57 -23.07 -44.37
N ALA A 168 -9.34 -24.17 -44.37
CA ALA A 168 -9.78 -24.83 -43.17
C ALA A 168 -8.60 -25.49 -42.42
N VAL A 169 -7.68 -26.16 -43.11
CA VAL A 169 -6.46 -26.74 -42.53
C VAL A 169 -5.56 -25.65 -41.95
N GLN A 170 -5.35 -24.56 -42.68
CA GLN A 170 -4.58 -23.41 -42.18
C GLN A 170 -5.21 -22.84 -40.89
N ARG A 171 -6.54 -22.67 -40.89
CA ARG A 171 -7.28 -22.19 -39.71
C ARG A 171 -7.13 -23.13 -38.50
N PHE A 172 -7.27 -24.43 -38.74
CA PHE A 172 -7.05 -25.45 -37.71
C PHE A 172 -5.64 -25.37 -37.13
N HIS A 173 -4.59 -25.29 -37.95
CA HIS A 173 -3.22 -25.13 -37.48
C HIS A 173 -3.01 -23.86 -36.67
N ALA A 174 -3.54 -22.73 -37.12
CA ALA A 174 -3.48 -21.45 -36.42
C ALA A 174 -4.20 -21.54 -35.08
N SER A 175 -5.44 -22.06 -35.04
CA SER A 175 -6.21 -22.23 -33.78
C SER A 175 -5.49 -23.14 -32.80
N ARG A 176 -4.83 -24.22 -33.26
CA ARG A 176 -4.06 -25.11 -32.39
C ARG A 176 -2.89 -24.37 -31.73
N ILE A 177 -2.11 -23.61 -32.51
CA ILE A 177 -0.98 -22.84 -31.97
C ILE A 177 -1.45 -21.85 -30.91
N VAL A 178 -2.55 -21.14 -31.18
CA VAL A 178 -3.14 -20.17 -30.24
C VAL A 178 -3.66 -20.85 -28.97
N ALA A 179 -4.39 -21.97 -29.12
CA ALA A 179 -4.93 -22.72 -27.98
C ALA A 179 -3.79 -23.26 -27.08
N ASP A 180 -2.74 -23.83 -27.66
CA ASP A 180 -1.56 -24.32 -26.93
C ASP A 180 -0.84 -23.17 -26.19
N ALA A 181 -0.68 -22.01 -26.81
CA ALA A 181 -0.03 -20.85 -26.22
C ALA A 181 -0.85 -20.27 -25.04
N LEU A 182 -2.17 -20.13 -25.22
CA LEU A 182 -3.06 -19.60 -24.17
C LEU A 182 -3.22 -20.60 -23.01
N THR A 183 -3.22 -21.90 -23.28
CA THR A 183 -3.22 -22.93 -22.22
C THR A 183 -1.97 -22.84 -21.36
N ARG A 184 -0.77 -22.73 -21.95
CA ARG A 184 0.47 -22.52 -21.19
C ARG A 184 0.44 -21.22 -20.38
N ARG A 185 -0.11 -20.14 -20.97
CA ARG A 185 -0.26 -18.86 -20.24
C ARG A 185 -1.20 -19.00 -19.05
N ALA A 186 -2.31 -19.73 -19.17
CA ALA A 186 -3.25 -19.97 -18.09
C ALA A 186 -2.61 -20.80 -16.95
N GLN A 187 -1.80 -21.82 -17.29
CA GLN A 187 -1.03 -22.59 -16.32
C GLN A 187 -0.04 -21.70 -15.54
N ALA A 188 0.77 -20.92 -16.24
CA ALA A 188 1.71 -20.00 -15.61
C ALA A 188 1.02 -18.96 -14.71
N ALA A 189 -0.15 -18.44 -15.12
CA ALA A 189 -0.92 -17.51 -14.31
C ALA A 189 -1.51 -18.19 -13.05
N ALA A 190 -1.92 -19.44 -13.13
CA ALA A 190 -2.38 -20.23 -11.98
C ALA A 190 -1.24 -20.46 -10.98
N GLU A 191 -0.05 -20.84 -11.45
CA GLU A 191 1.14 -21.01 -10.60
C GLU A 191 1.55 -19.68 -9.92
N ALA A 192 1.51 -18.57 -10.64
CA ALA A 192 1.76 -17.24 -10.10
C ALA A 192 0.76 -16.88 -9.00
N SER A 193 -0.53 -17.25 -9.18
CA SER A 193 -1.57 -17.04 -8.17
C SER A 193 -1.32 -17.88 -6.90
N GLN A 194 -0.89 -19.13 -7.04
CA GLN A 194 -0.53 -19.98 -5.90
C GLN A 194 0.69 -19.43 -5.14
N THR A 195 1.71 -18.97 -5.86
CA THR A 195 2.88 -18.32 -5.24
C THR A 195 2.48 -17.06 -4.48
N ALA A 196 1.65 -16.21 -5.07
CA ALA A 196 1.16 -15.00 -4.41
C ALA A 196 0.30 -15.32 -3.17
N ALA A 197 -0.46 -16.42 -3.17
CA ALA A 197 -1.21 -16.88 -2.00
C ALA A 197 -0.28 -17.28 -0.86
N ALA A 198 0.77 -18.06 -1.14
CA ALA A 198 1.76 -18.44 -0.14
C ALA A 198 2.53 -17.22 0.43
N GLU A 199 2.86 -16.24 -0.41
CA GLU A 199 3.46 -14.98 0.03
C GLU A 199 2.53 -14.19 0.95
N ALA A 200 1.23 -14.12 0.63
CA ALA A 200 0.24 -13.41 1.45
C ALA A 200 0.03 -14.10 2.81
N ASP A 201 -0.04 -15.43 2.85
CA ASP A 201 -0.14 -16.20 4.09
C ASP A 201 1.09 -16.01 4.98
N SER A 202 2.28 -16.07 4.39
CA SER A 202 3.54 -15.84 5.11
C SER A 202 3.60 -14.41 5.68
N ALA A 203 3.19 -13.41 4.91
CA ALA A 203 3.16 -12.02 5.35
C ALA A 203 2.13 -11.79 6.47
N LEU A 204 0.96 -12.48 6.42
CA LEU A 204 -0.04 -12.44 7.48
C LEU A 204 0.50 -13.00 8.79
N GLN A 205 1.14 -14.17 8.73
CA GLN A 205 1.74 -14.80 9.91
C GLN A 205 2.83 -13.92 10.51
N ALA A 206 3.71 -13.34 9.69
CA ALA A 206 4.74 -12.41 10.13
C ALA A 206 4.15 -11.14 10.78
N ALA A 207 3.06 -10.60 10.24
CA ALA A 207 2.38 -9.44 10.81
C ALA A 207 1.73 -9.75 12.16
N GLN A 208 1.09 -10.92 12.31
CA GLN A 208 0.52 -11.39 13.57
C GLN A 208 1.60 -11.62 14.63
N GLN A 209 2.72 -12.24 14.26
CA GLN A 209 3.86 -12.42 15.16
C GLN A 209 4.44 -11.08 15.61
N THR A 210 4.67 -10.16 14.67
CA THR A 210 5.15 -8.80 14.98
C THR A 210 4.21 -8.07 15.93
N GLN A 211 2.90 -8.23 15.76
CA GLN A 211 1.89 -7.66 16.66
C GLN A 211 2.00 -8.24 18.08
N SER A 212 2.16 -9.54 18.20
CA SER A 212 2.33 -10.23 19.50
C SER A 212 3.60 -9.78 20.20
N ASP A 213 4.72 -9.77 19.47
CA ASP A 213 6.03 -9.35 20.00
C ASP A 213 6.02 -7.89 20.43
N ALA A 214 5.42 -7.02 19.64
CA ALA A 214 5.25 -5.61 19.96
C ALA A 214 4.42 -5.41 21.23
N ALA A 215 3.32 -6.15 21.40
CA ALA A 215 2.50 -6.09 22.60
C ALA A 215 3.29 -6.51 23.85
N GLN A 216 4.10 -7.56 23.76
CA GLN A 216 4.97 -8.02 24.84
C GLN A 216 6.05 -6.97 25.18
N GLN A 217 6.68 -6.38 24.16
CA GLN A 217 7.70 -5.34 24.34
C GLN A 217 7.12 -4.10 25.02
N VAL A 218 5.94 -3.65 24.61
CA VAL A 218 5.24 -2.52 25.23
C VAL A 218 4.89 -2.81 26.68
N ALA A 219 4.32 -4.00 26.97
CA ALA A 219 3.98 -4.39 28.34
C ALA A 219 5.23 -4.46 29.25
N ALA A 220 6.33 -5.02 28.76
CA ALA A 220 7.60 -5.05 29.49
C ALA A 220 8.18 -3.64 29.71
N ALA A 221 8.10 -2.77 28.69
CA ALA A 221 8.55 -1.39 28.79
C ALA A 221 7.73 -0.59 29.82
N GLU A 222 6.40 -0.75 29.84
CA GLU A 222 5.52 -0.09 30.82
C GLU A 222 5.74 -0.59 32.24
N SER A 223 5.95 -1.90 32.45
CA SER A 223 6.33 -2.45 33.74
C SER A 223 7.64 -1.84 34.26
N ARG A 224 8.66 -1.83 33.39
CA ARG A 224 9.97 -1.25 33.75
C ARG A 224 9.89 0.25 33.96
N ARG A 225 9.11 0.98 33.18
CA ARG A 225 8.83 2.42 33.37
C ARG A 225 8.23 2.67 34.77
N THR A 226 7.27 1.86 35.18
CA THR A 226 6.64 1.98 36.50
C THR A 226 7.63 1.78 37.65
N GLU A 227 8.51 0.77 37.55
CA GLU A 227 9.58 0.53 38.51
C GLU A 227 10.56 1.72 38.59
N LEU A 228 11.03 2.21 37.45
CA LEU A 228 11.98 3.31 37.41
C LEU A 228 11.39 4.62 37.93
N ILE A 229 10.10 4.89 37.65
CA ILE A 229 9.37 6.05 38.22
C ILE A 229 9.32 5.96 39.75
N ALA A 230 9.08 4.77 40.31
CA ALA A 230 9.07 4.59 41.76
C ALA A 230 10.46 4.85 42.37
N VAL A 231 11.53 4.35 41.72
CA VAL A 231 12.92 4.61 42.14
C VAL A 231 13.26 6.11 42.08
N LEU A 232 12.87 6.76 40.97
CA LEU A 232 13.14 8.18 40.74
C LEU A 232 12.37 9.06 41.71
N ALA A 233 11.12 8.72 42.03
CA ALA A 233 10.31 9.40 43.02
C ALA A 233 10.94 9.33 44.41
N ALA A 234 11.46 8.17 44.80
CA ALA A 234 12.20 8.02 46.06
C ALA A 234 13.48 8.86 46.09
N ARG A 235 14.20 8.95 44.96
CA ARG A 235 15.42 9.79 44.85
C ARG A 235 15.13 11.29 44.95
N HIS A 236 14.01 11.73 44.35
CA HIS A 236 13.56 13.13 44.42
C HIS A 236 12.77 13.46 45.68
N ASN A 237 12.57 12.50 46.56
CA ASN A 237 11.69 12.64 47.76
C ASN A 237 10.29 13.14 47.41
N THR A 238 9.73 12.57 46.31
CA THR A 238 8.38 12.88 45.76
C THR A 238 7.52 11.62 45.76
N THR A 239 6.28 11.73 45.30
CA THR A 239 5.40 10.58 45.09
C THR A 239 5.57 10.03 43.67
N ALA A 240 5.36 8.73 43.47
CA ALA A 240 5.39 8.12 42.14
C ALA A 240 4.37 8.75 41.16
N GLN A 241 3.26 9.27 41.68
CA GLN A 241 2.26 9.95 40.86
C GLN A 241 2.79 11.29 40.31
N LEU A 242 3.41 12.13 41.15
CA LEU A 242 4.02 13.39 40.73
C LEU A 242 5.16 13.15 39.75
N GLU A 243 5.99 12.15 39.98
CA GLU A 243 7.08 11.81 39.10
C GLU A 243 6.57 11.30 37.74
N ARG A 244 5.50 10.49 37.72
CA ARG A 244 4.84 10.08 36.48
C ARG A 244 4.33 11.28 35.69
N GLN A 245 3.63 12.23 36.32
CA GLN A 245 3.16 13.45 35.68
C GLN A 245 4.32 14.30 35.10
N ARG A 246 5.44 14.37 35.82
CA ARG A 246 6.65 15.06 35.36
C ARG A 246 7.21 14.39 34.10
N GLN A 247 7.34 13.06 34.07
CA GLN A 247 7.84 12.31 32.94
C GLN A 247 6.88 12.41 31.74
N ASP A 248 5.58 12.28 31.95
CA ASP A 248 4.57 12.43 30.90
C ASP A 248 4.59 13.85 30.29
N THR A 249 4.83 14.88 31.11
CA THR A 249 4.99 16.26 30.66
C THR A 249 6.27 16.43 29.84
N ALA A 250 7.38 15.83 30.24
CA ALA A 250 8.65 15.88 29.51
C ALA A 250 8.53 15.16 28.14
N ASP A 251 7.87 14.01 28.11
CA ASP A 251 7.61 13.28 26.87
C ASP A 251 6.68 14.06 25.93
N ALA A 252 5.65 14.71 26.46
CA ALA A 252 4.75 15.59 25.70
C ALA A 252 5.48 16.81 25.13
N GLU A 253 6.40 17.41 25.91
CA GLU A 253 7.23 18.53 25.47
C GLU A 253 8.19 18.10 24.36
N LYS A 254 8.85 16.96 24.48
CA LYS A 254 9.72 16.39 23.44
C LYS A 254 8.94 16.19 22.14
N ARG A 255 7.74 15.61 22.23
CA ARG A 255 6.86 15.42 21.05
C ARG A 255 6.47 16.78 20.43
N ARG A 256 6.09 17.78 21.25
CA ARG A 256 5.77 19.13 20.74
C ARG A 256 6.93 19.79 20.03
N ARG A 257 8.17 19.64 20.54
CA ARG A 257 9.38 20.18 19.89
C ARG A 257 9.67 19.48 18.56
N ALA A 258 9.54 18.16 18.49
CA ALA A 258 9.69 17.40 17.25
C ALA A 258 8.65 17.82 16.20
N GLU A 259 7.41 18.01 16.64
CA GLU A 259 6.31 18.46 15.81
C GLU A 259 6.53 19.90 15.28
N ALA A 260 6.94 20.83 16.13
CA ALA A 260 7.26 22.19 15.73
C ALA A 260 8.43 22.22 14.74
N ALA A 261 9.45 21.40 14.92
CA ALA A 261 10.57 21.28 14.00
C ALA A 261 10.09 20.73 12.63
N ALA A 262 9.24 19.72 12.61
CA ALA A 262 8.67 19.16 11.36
C ALA A 262 7.80 20.19 10.62
N GLN A 263 7.02 20.98 11.34
CA GLN A 263 6.22 22.09 10.77
C GLN A 263 7.13 23.19 10.19
N ALA A 264 8.21 23.56 10.89
CA ALA A 264 9.16 24.58 10.43
C ALA A 264 9.87 24.14 9.13
N VAL A 265 10.28 22.89 9.02
CA VAL A 265 10.86 22.32 7.80
C VAL A 265 9.87 22.40 6.63
N ARG A 266 8.59 22.07 6.86
CA ARG A 266 7.53 22.18 5.83
C ARG A 266 7.25 23.61 5.41
N ALA A 267 7.22 24.55 6.35
CA ALA A 267 7.02 25.96 6.06
C ALA A 267 8.21 26.58 5.29
N ALA A 268 9.42 26.10 5.54
CA ALA A 268 10.63 26.52 4.86
C ALA A 268 10.79 25.91 3.45
N THR A 269 10.10 24.79 3.16
CA THR A 269 10.11 24.17 1.82
C THR A 269 9.17 24.96 0.91
N PRO A 270 9.66 25.71 -0.11
CA PRO A 270 8.80 26.44 -1.02
C PRO A 270 7.81 25.47 -1.69
N PRO A 271 6.54 25.84 -1.91
CA PRO A 271 5.65 25.03 -2.72
C PRO A 271 6.31 24.89 -4.09
N ALA A 272 6.62 23.65 -4.51
CA ALA A 272 7.11 23.40 -5.85
C ALA A 272 6.10 24.04 -6.83
N ARG A 273 6.61 24.90 -7.69
CA ARG A 273 5.79 25.69 -8.63
C ARG A 273 4.88 24.73 -9.38
N ALA A 274 3.57 24.87 -9.21
CA ALA A 274 2.60 24.10 -9.98
C ALA A 274 2.96 24.24 -11.47
N PRO A 275 2.95 23.14 -12.26
CA PRO A 275 3.14 23.26 -13.70
C PRO A 275 2.10 24.26 -14.22
N THR A 276 2.58 25.33 -14.83
CA THR A 276 1.71 26.29 -15.52
C THR A 276 0.85 25.49 -16.49
N PRO A 277 -0.48 25.61 -16.46
CA PRO A 277 -1.31 24.93 -17.44
C PRO A 277 -0.79 25.36 -18.82
N ALA A 278 -0.49 24.39 -19.67
CA ALA A 278 -0.08 24.66 -21.04
C ALA A 278 -1.17 25.52 -21.66
N VAL A 279 -0.79 26.74 -22.06
CA VAL A 279 -1.67 27.62 -22.81
C VAL A 279 -2.01 26.85 -24.08
N VAL A 280 -3.23 26.35 -24.16
CA VAL A 280 -3.78 25.84 -25.41
C VAL A 280 -3.88 27.03 -26.36
N VAL A 281 -2.85 27.18 -27.19
CA VAL A 281 -2.92 28.12 -28.30
C VAL A 281 -3.95 27.54 -29.26
N ASN A 282 -5.17 28.04 -29.17
CA ASN A 282 -6.19 27.81 -30.20
C ASN A 282 -5.67 28.39 -31.50
N THR A 283 -5.04 27.57 -32.33
CA THR A 283 -4.82 27.89 -33.74
C THR A 283 -6.19 28.02 -34.37
N PRO A 284 -6.50 29.12 -35.07
CA PRO A 284 -7.78 29.29 -35.75
C PRO A 284 -7.92 28.21 -36.82
N LYS A 285 -9.00 27.42 -36.74
CA LYS A 285 -9.41 26.45 -37.73
C LYS A 285 -9.58 27.15 -39.06
N ALA A 286 -8.79 26.78 -40.06
CA ALA A 286 -8.96 27.24 -41.43
C ALA A 286 -10.38 26.91 -41.94
N PRO A 287 -11.03 27.82 -42.73
CA PRO A 287 -12.35 27.59 -43.25
C PRO A 287 -12.34 26.46 -44.31
N PRO A 288 -13.44 25.70 -44.44
CA PRO A 288 -13.52 24.61 -45.40
C PRO A 288 -13.48 25.13 -46.85
N PRO A 289 -12.86 24.43 -47.82
CA PRO A 289 -12.88 24.84 -49.23
C PRO A 289 -14.28 24.66 -49.82
N SER A 290 -14.70 25.66 -50.53
CA SER A 290 -15.96 25.71 -51.27
C SER A 290 -16.05 24.62 -52.32
N THR A 291 -17.21 24.01 -52.39
CA THR A 291 -17.67 23.10 -53.46
C THR A 291 -17.71 23.79 -54.82
N ALA A 292 -17.02 23.21 -55.79
CA ALA A 292 -17.29 23.49 -57.22
C ALA A 292 -17.57 22.16 -57.90
N THR A 293 -18.67 22.15 -58.65
CA THR A 293 -19.32 21.08 -59.39
C THR A 293 -18.51 20.68 -60.64
N PRO A 294 -18.61 19.41 -61.10
CA PRO A 294 -17.79 18.88 -62.24
C PRO A 294 -18.37 19.09 -63.62
N PRO A 295 -17.61 18.93 -64.69
CA PRO A 295 -18.14 18.26 -65.87
C PRO A 295 -17.23 17.16 -66.44
N GLY A 296 -17.88 16.10 -66.86
CA GLY A 296 -17.57 15.42 -68.13
C GLY A 296 -16.49 14.31 -68.10
N ALA A 297 -16.96 13.09 -68.13
CA ALA A 297 -16.19 11.95 -68.68
C ALA A 297 -15.93 12.08 -70.23
N PRO A 298 -14.88 11.45 -70.79
CA PRO A 298 -15.07 10.11 -71.37
C PRO A 298 -13.87 9.12 -71.35
N THR A 299 -14.24 7.86 -71.28
CA THR A 299 -13.73 6.58 -71.84
C THR A 299 -12.23 6.21 -71.96
N PRO A 300 -11.92 4.90 -71.82
CA PRO A 300 -10.56 4.30 -71.74
C PRO A 300 -10.17 3.67 -73.09
N PRO A 301 -9.13 2.88 -73.27
CA PRO A 301 -8.02 2.26 -72.60
C PRO A 301 -6.67 2.39 -73.40
N PRO A 302 -5.62 1.58 -73.20
CA PRO A 302 -5.53 0.14 -72.94
C PRO A 302 -4.43 -0.31 -71.93
N THR A 303 -4.64 -1.53 -71.50
CA THR A 303 -3.74 -2.47 -70.82
C THR A 303 -2.29 -2.49 -71.27
N THR A 304 -1.38 -2.58 -70.28
CA THR A 304 -0.32 -3.61 -70.17
C THR A 304 0.46 -3.50 -68.87
N GLY A 305 0.60 -4.63 -68.20
CA GLY A 305 1.87 -5.03 -67.61
C GLY A 305 2.11 -4.75 -66.15
N SER A 306 2.16 -5.85 -65.38
CA SER A 306 3.05 -6.08 -64.22
C SER A 306 2.68 -5.42 -62.89
N THR A 307 2.04 -6.20 -62.07
CA THR A 307 1.90 -6.01 -60.61
C THR A 307 3.24 -6.08 -59.93
N PRO A 308 3.67 -5.08 -59.17
CA PRO A 308 4.61 -5.29 -58.05
C PRO A 308 3.83 -5.55 -56.77
N THR A 309 4.15 -6.64 -56.14
CA THR A 309 3.75 -7.02 -54.78
C THR A 309 4.08 -5.86 -53.81
N PRO A 310 3.16 -5.38 -52.99
CA PRO A 310 3.51 -4.43 -51.95
C PRO A 310 4.36 -5.12 -50.86
N PRO A 311 5.40 -4.46 -50.34
CA PRO A 311 6.15 -4.95 -49.20
C PRO A 311 5.27 -5.02 -47.93
N PRO A 312 5.55 -5.91 -46.97
CA PRO A 312 4.79 -6.01 -45.74
C PRO A 312 4.88 -4.69 -44.95
N SER A 313 3.72 -4.11 -44.67
CA SER A 313 3.61 -2.93 -43.80
C SER A 313 4.10 -3.28 -42.41
N THR A 314 5.28 -2.80 -42.05
CA THR A 314 5.71 -2.74 -40.65
C THR A 314 4.76 -1.82 -39.90
N PRO A 315 4.24 -2.21 -38.70
CA PRO A 315 3.49 -1.29 -37.86
C PRO A 315 4.39 -0.07 -37.52
N PRO A 316 3.84 1.14 -37.45
CA PRO A 316 4.62 2.28 -37.02
C PRO A 316 5.09 2.03 -35.59
N THR A 317 6.40 1.85 -35.43
CA THR A 317 7.07 1.86 -34.14
C THR A 317 6.93 3.28 -33.60
N LEU A 318 6.05 3.47 -32.63
CA LEU A 318 6.07 4.70 -31.83
C LEU A 318 7.48 4.83 -31.26
N PRO A 319 8.14 5.99 -31.38
CA PRO A 319 9.41 6.21 -30.71
C PRO A 319 9.22 5.97 -29.21
N PRO A 320 10.16 5.28 -28.53
CA PRO A 320 10.07 5.15 -27.10
C PRO A 320 10.06 6.57 -26.52
N SER A 321 8.95 6.94 -25.86
CA SER A 321 8.89 8.14 -25.05
C SER A 321 9.87 7.94 -23.92
N THR A 322 11.09 8.47 -24.08
CA THR A 322 12.02 8.63 -22.97
C THR A 322 11.32 9.47 -21.91
N PRO A 323 11.18 8.98 -20.66
CA PRO A 323 10.69 9.82 -19.58
C PRO A 323 11.67 11.01 -19.45
N PRO A 324 11.19 12.21 -19.15
CA PRO A 324 12.09 13.33 -18.90
C PRO A 324 13.01 12.96 -17.72
N THR A 325 14.29 12.94 -18.00
CA THR A 325 15.34 12.65 -17.03
C THR A 325 15.25 13.70 -15.92
N GLY A 326 14.80 13.33 -14.71
CA GLY A 326 14.85 14.19 -13.54
C GLY A 326 13.54 14.52 -12.84
N SER A 327 12.37 13.98 -13.22
CA SER A 327 11.15 14.15 -12.43
C SER A 327 11.04 13.06 -11.39
N ASP A 328 11.00 13.44 -10.11
CA ASP A 328 10.62 12.56 -9.02
C ASP A 328 9.22 11.97 -9.32
N PRO A 329 9.06 10.64 -9.49
CA PRO A 329 7.77 10.01 -9.81
C PRO A 329 6.73 10.20 -8.71
N ASN A 330 7.16 10.64 -7.50
CA ASN A 330 6.31 10.93 -6.36
C ASN A 330 6.27 12.43 -6.03
N GLY A 331 6.81 13.27 -6.91
CA GLY A 331 6.85 14.72 -6.75
C GLY A 331 5.48 15.38 -6.83
N LEU A 332 5.45 16.67 -6.44
CA LEU A 332 4.23 17.48 -6.47
C LEU A 332 3.57 17.46 -7.87
N GLY A 333 2.25 17.23 -7.90
CA GLY A 333 1.45 17.16 -9.12
C GLY A 333 1.46 15.78 -9.80
N THR A 334 2.21 14.81 -9.31
CA THR A 334 2.17 13.43 -9.81
C THR A 334 1.00 12.64 -9.20
N GLY A 335 0.58 11.57 -9.89
CA GLY A 335 -0.61 10.80 -9.51
C GLY A 335 -1.90 11.43 -10.05
N THR A 336 -3.05 10.96 -9.59
CA THR A 336 -4.35 11.36 -10.13
C THR A 336 -5.35 11.65 -9.01
N SER A 337 -6.06 12.77 -9.13
CA SER A 337 -7.25 13.06 -8.31
C SER A 337 -8.51 12.76 -9.13
N ARG A 338 -9.42 11.98 -8.56
CA ARG A 338 -10.70 11.60 -9.17
C ARG A 338 -11.90 12.16 -8.43
N GLY A 339 -11.68 12.58 -7.18
CA GLY A 339 -12.70 13.10 -6.28
C GLY A 339 -12.82 14.62 -6.32
N SER A 340 -14.07 15.13 -6.29
CA SER A 340 -14.36 16.54 -6.09
C SER A 340 -14.14 16.97 -4.63
N ALA A 341 -14.12 18.29 -4.37
CA ALA A 341 -14.05 18.82 -3.00
C ALA A 341 -15.26 18.40 -2.15
N ALA A 342 -16.45 18.37 -2.75
CA ALA A 342 -17.66 17.93 -2.04
C ALA A 342 -17.60 16.46 -1.64
N GLN A 343 -17.11 15.58 -2.53
CA GLN A 343 -16.89 14.17 -2.20
C GLN A 343 -15.82 13.99 -1.11
N GLY A 344 -14.75 14.80 -1.12
CA GLY A 344 -13.75 14.77 -0.05
C GLY A 344 -14.33 15.13 1.32
N HIS A 345 -15.15 16.18 1.38
CA HIS A 345 -15.88 16.54 2.60
C HIS A 345 -16.83 15.41 3.06
N ALA A 346 -17.57 14.80 2.14
CA ALA A 346 -18.48 13.71 2.45
C ALA A 346 -17.73 12.47 2.94
N ALA A 347 -16.60 12.10 2.31
CA ALA A 347 -15.73 11.01 2.76
C ALA A 347 -15.17 11.27 4.16
N ALA A 348 -14.70 12.51 4.43
CA ALA A 348 -14.20 12.90 5.75
C ALA A 348 -15.29 12.83 6.83
N ASN A 349 -16.49 13.29 6.53
CA ASN A 349 -17.63 13.19 7.45
C ASN A 349 -17.99 11.73 7.72
N TRP A 350 -18.04 10.90 6.69
CA TRP A 350 -18.32 9.48 6.86
C TRP A 350 -17.25 8.78 7.70
N ALA A 351 -15.96 9.05 7.46
CA ALA A 351 -14.88 8.45 8.23
C ALA A 351 -14.96 8.81 9.72
N GLN A 352 -15.41 10.00 10.06
CA GLN A 352 -15.64 10.43 11.45
C GLN A 352 -16.77 9.63 12.12
N THR A 353 -17.78 9.17 11.39
CA THR A 353 -18.85 8.31 11.95
C THR A 353 -18.35 6.90 12.31
N GLN A 354 -17.16 6.51 11.82
CA GLN A 354 -16.53 5.22 12.13
C GLN A 354 -15.64 5.28 13.38
N THR A 355 -15.60 6.42 14.08
CA THR A 355 -14.84 6.53 15.33
C THR A 355 -15.40 5.62 16.42
N GLY A 356 -14.51 5.03 17.21
CA GLY A 356 -14.87 4.04 18.24
C GLY A 356 -14.84 2.59 17.76
N LEU A 357 -14.82 2.32 16.45
CA LEU A 357 -14.68 0.97 15.93
C LEU A 357 -13.26 0.43 16.14
N PRO A 358 -13.11 -0.89 16.42
CA PRO A 358 -11.82 -1.48 16.69
C PRO A 358 -10.90 -1.47 15.45
N TYR A 359 -9.58 -1.45 15.70
CA TYR A 359 -8.60 -1.74 14.66
C TYR A 359 -8.54 -3.24 14.39
N GLN A 360 -8.51 -3.61 13.12
CA GLN A 360 -8.26 -4.97 12.68
C GLN A 360 -7.31 -4.98 11.49
N LEU A 361 -6.27 -5.79 11.55
CA LEU A 361 -5.35 -6.01 10.43
C LEU A 361 -6.12 -6.52 9.20
N GLY A 362 -5.98 -5.82 8.06
CA GLY A 362 -6.74 -6.13 6.85
C GLY A 362 -8.21 -5.70 6.89
N GLY A 363 -8.67 -5.06 7.97
CA GLY A 363 -10.05 -4.59 8.12
C GLY A 363 -10.39 -3.45 7.15
N ALA A 364 -11.55 -3.56 6.49
CA ALA A 364 -12.09 -2.55 5.58
C ALA A 364 -13.59 -2.29 5.85
N GLY A 365 -14.05 -2.62 7.05
CA GLY A 365 -15.41 -2.43 7.53
C GLY A 365 -16.35 -3.63 7.29
N PRO A 366 -17.63 -3.57 7.80
CA PRO A 366 -18.16 -2.43 8.56
C PRO A 366 -17.76 -2.41 10.04
N ASP A 367 -17.32 -3.56 10.62
CA ASP A 367 -17.17 -3.73 12.06
C ASP A 367 -15.80 -3.28 12.58
N ALA A 368 -14.79 -3.25 11.72
CA ALA A 368 -13.41 -2.91 12.07
C ALA A 368 -12.64 -2.40 10.84
N TYR A 369 -11.64 -1.56 11.08
CA TYR A 369 -10.79 -0.98 10.04
C TYR A 369 -9.32 -1.06 10.41
N ASP A 370 -8.45 -1.18 9.39
CA ASP A 370 -7.09 -0.67 9.47
C ASP A 370 -7.00 0.75 8.89
N CYS A 371 -5.80 1.36 8.90
CA CYS A 371 -5.61 2.75 8.49
C CYS A 371 -6.04 3.02 7.03
N SER A 372 -5.58 2.19 6.11
CA SER A 372 -5.86 2.32 4.68
C SER A 372 -7.25 1.77 4.31
N GLY A 373 -7.77 0.82 5.09
CA GLY A 373 -9.15 0.33 4.96
C GLY A 373 -10.18 1.40 5.30
N LEU A 374 -9.95 2.18 6.36
CA LEU A 374 -10.82 3.31 6.71
C LEU A 374 -10.85 4.36 5.59
N THR A 375 -9.67 4.75 5.08
CA THR A 375 -9.59 5.76 4.02
C THR A 375 -10.17 5.27 2.70
N SER A 376 -9.93 4.00 2.32
CA SER A 376 -10.49 3.42 1.09
C SER A 376 -12.01 3.25 1.18
N ALA A 377 -12.53 2.81 2.33
CA ALA A 377 -13.96 2.70 2.56
C ALA A 377 -14.65 4.07 2.49
N ALA A 378 -14.07 5.09 3.13
CA ALA A 378 -14.61 6.45 3.10
C ALA A 378 -14.74 6.99 1.67
N TRP A 379 -13.72 6.86 0.84
CA TRP A 379 -13.78 7.29 -0.55
C TRP A 379 -14.69 6.42 -1.40
N SER A 380 -14.76 5.11 -1.13
CA SER A 380 -15.66 4.19 -1.82
C SER A 380 -17.13 4.57 -1.65
N THR A 381 -17.54 5.08 -0.47
CA THR A 381 -18.90 5.60 -0.25
C THR A 381 -19.25 6.77 -1.14
N GLN A 382 -18.24 7.46 -1.69
CA GLN A 382 -18.40 8.57 -2.63
C GLN A 382 -18.22 8.13 -4.10
N GLY A 383 -18.16 6.83 -4.38
CA GLY A 383 -17.93 6.28 -5.71
C GLY A 383 -16.50 6.46 -6.23
N VAL A 384 -15.55 6.82 -5.37
CA VAL A 384 -14.13 6.98 -5.72
C VAL A 384 -13.35 5.81 -5.15
N SER A 385 -12.79 4.97 -6.03
CA SER A 385 -11.96 3.85 -5.64
C SER A 385 -10.50 4.28 -5.52
N ILE A 386 -9.91 4.07 -4.35
CA ILE A 386 -8.48 4.17 -4.10
C ILE A 386 -7.93 2.80 -3.70
N SER A 387 -6.63 2.61 -3.85
CA SER A 387 -5.95 1.34 -3.57
C SER A 387 -6.11 0.91 -2.10
N ARG A 388 -5.85 -0.37 -1.82
CA ARG A 388 -6.11 -0.97 -0.50
C ARG A 388 -5.04 -0.63 0.54
N SER A 389 -3.75 -0.68 0.18
CA SER A 389 -2.65 -0.37 1.11
C SER A 389 -2.29 1.11 1.08
N SER A 390 -1.71 1.63 2.16
CA SER A 390 -1.29 3.04 2.23
C SER A 390 -0.20 3.37 1.21
N ARG A 391 0.72 2.44 0.96
CA ARG A 391 1.76 2.57 -0.07
C ARG A 391 1.15 2.71 -1.47
N SER A 392 0.19 1.87 -1.81
CA SER A 392 -0.50 1.91 -3.10
C SER A 392 -1.40 3.15 -3.23
N GLN A 393 -2.06 3.56 -2.15
CA GLN A 393 -2.82 4.81 -2.09
C GLN A 393 -1.92 6.00 -2.40
N TYR A 394 -0.75 6.11 -1.74
CA TYR A 394 0.19 7.20 -2.01
C TYR A 394 0.63 7.24 -3.46
N LYS A 395 0.97 6.09 -4.05
CA LYS A 395 1.39 6.02 -5.46
C LYS A 395 0.28 6.45 -6.43
N GLN A 396 -0.98 6.15 -6.11
CA GLN A 396 -2.14 6.41 -6.96
C GLN A 396 -2.60 7.87 -6.93
N VAL A 397 -2.75 8.45 -5.72
CA VAL A 397 -3.38 9.77 -5.53
C VAL A 397 -2.51 10.93 -6.00
N LEU A 398 -3.15 12.06 -6.34
CA LEU A 398 -2.45 13.28 -6.74
C LEU A 398 -1.65 13.85 -5.56
N LYS A 399 -0.34 14.05 -5.73
CA LYS A 399 0.54 14.67 -4.73
C LYS A 399 0.27 16.16 -4.65
N ILE A 400 -0.10 16.60 -3.46
CA ILE A 400 -0.41 18.00 -3.17
C ILE A 400 0.46 18.54 -2.03
N SER A 401 0.64 19.83 -1.99
CA SER A 401 1.29 20.52 -0.88
C SER A 401 0.42 20.46 0.38
N ALA A 402 1.06 20.36 1.55
CA ALA A 402 0.38 20.40 2.84
C ALA A 402 -0.36 21.73 3.11
N GLN A 403 0.04 22.82 2.43
CA GLN A 403 -0.64 24.12 2.51
C GLN A 403 -2.00 24.12 1.76
N GLY A 404 -2.20 23.18 0.84
CA GLY A 404 -3.43 23.06 0.05
C GLY A 404 -4.41 22.01 0.53
N LEU A 405 -4.30 21.55 1.77
CA LEU A 405 -5.16 20.52 2.34
C LEU A 405 -6.63 20.93 2.43
N ARG A 406 -7.50 20.01 2.04
CA ARG A 406 -8.95 20.06 2.21
C ARG A 406 -9.46 18.77 2.84
N PRO A 407 -10.63 18.76 3.52
CA PRO A 407 -11.19 17.52 4.05
C PRO A 407 -11.29 16.41 2.98
N GLY A 408 -10.89 15.18 3.36
CA GLY A 408 -10.76 14.03 2.48
C GLY A 408 -9.35 13.78 1.94
N ASP A 409 -8.43 14.77 1.99
CA ASP A 409 -7.03 14.55 1.60
C ASP A 409 -6.34 13.58 2.58
N LEU A 410 -5.36 12.84 2.08
CA LEU A 410 -4.67 11.77 2.78
C LEU A 410 -3.28 12.21 3.21
N LEU A 411 -2.91 11.86 4.42
CA LEU A 411 -1.60 12.12 5.00
C LEU A 411 -0.92 10.79 5.29
N PHE A 412 0.35 10.66 4.95
CA PHE A 412 1.09 9.42 4.99
C PHE A 412 2.34 9.54 5.86
N TRP A 413 2.60 8.54 6.70
CA TRP A 413 3.80 8.44 7.54
C TRP A 413 4.71 7.35 7.04
N ALA A 414 6.01 7.63 7.03
CA ALA A 414 7.05 6.72 6.55
C ALA A 414 8.26 6.71 7.49
N THR A 415 8.99 5.60 7.50
CA THR A 415 10.28 5.52 8.22
C THR A 415 11.38 6.29 7.49
N ASP A 416 11.28 6.37 6.15
CA ASP A 416 12.06 7.26 5.29
C ASP A 416 11.09 8.10 4.46
N VAL A 417 10.97 9.38 4.78
CA VAL A 417 10.03 10.31 4.16
C VAL A 417 10.32 10.62 2.68
N THR A 418 11.43 10.12 2.16
CA THR A 418 11.81 10.22 0.75
C THR A 418 11.46 8.96 -0.05
N ASN A 419 11.15 7.84 0.63
CA ASN A 419 10.86 6.56 0.02
C ASN A 419 9.42 6.11 0.29
N PRO A 420 8.51 6.13 -0.71
CA PRO A 420 7.13 5.69 -0.56
C PRO A 420 6.95 4.23 -0.13
N ASP A 421 7.92 3.37 -0.40
CA ASP A 421 7.86 1.95 -0.02
C ASP A 421 8.04 1.73 1.49
N THR A 422 8.46 2.76 2.22
CA THR A 422 8.60 2.76 3.67
C THR A 422 7.39 3.36 4.40
N ILE A 423 6.35 3.73 3.68
CA ILE A 423 5.08 4.20 4.28
C ILE A 423 4.50 3.05 5.12
N TYR A 424 4.10 3.38 6.34
CA TYR A 424 3.54 2.45 7.30
C TYR A 424 2.16 2.85 7.82
N HIS A 425 1.72 4.09 7.57
CA HIS A 425 0.44 4.61 8.05
C HIS A 425 -0.15 5.66 7.13
N VAL A 426 -1.49 5.74 7.12
CA VAL A 426 -2.27 6.78 6.45
C VAL A 426 -3.39 7.24 7.36
N ALA A 427 -3.71 8.54 7.29
CA ALA A 427 -4.89 9.11 7.93
C ALA A 427 -5.56 10.11 6.98
N MET A 428 -6.83 10.39 7.21
CA MET A 428 -7.59 11.34 6.43
C MET A 428 -7.65 12.69 7.15
N TRP A 429 -7.31 13.75 6.45
CA TRP A 429 -7.46 15.13 6.92
C TRP A 429 -8.95 15.51 6.96
N ILE A 430 -9.40 16.06 8.09
CA ILE A 430 -10.78 16.49 8.28
C ILE A 430 -10.94 18.02 8.47
N GLY A 431 -9.81 18.75 8.42
CA GLY A 431 -9.80 20.20 8.67
C GLY A 431 -9.43 20.54 10.10
N GLY A 432 -9.24 21.84 10.39
CA GLY A 432 -9.02 22.33 11.75
C GLY A 432 -7.78 21.79 12.46
N GLY A 433 -6.77 21.32 11.73
CA GLY A 433 -5.58 20.68 12.33
C GLY A 433 -5.84 19.25 12.81
N GLN A 434 -6.90 18.60 12.35
CA GLN A 434 -7.31 17.26 12.79
C GLN A 434 -7.31 16.24 11.66
N ILE A 435 -7.11 14.98 12.07
CA ILE A 435 -7.18 13.79 11.21
C ILE A 435 -8.12 12.76 11.84
N VAL A 436 -8.68 11.90 11.02
CA VAL A 436 -9.34 10.66 11.44
C VAL A 436 -8.51 9.47 11.02
N GLU A 437 -8.30 8.53 11.93
CA GLU A 437 -7.41 7.37 11.74
C GLU A 437 -7.89 6.12 12.48
N ALA A 438 -7.53 4.94 11.93
CA ALA A 438 -7.49 3.66 12.64
C ALA A 438 -6.02 3.24 12.70
N ALA A 439 -5.35 3.44 13.86
CA ALA A 439 -3.89 3.45 13.91
C ALA A 439 -3.26 2.09 14.21
N VAL A 440 -3.66 1.43 15.30
CA VAL A 440 -3.02 0.19 15.80
C VAL A 440 -4.01 -0.68 16.57
N PRO A 441 -3.73 -1.98 16.72
CA PRO A 441 -4.50 -2.88 17.58
C PRO A 441 -4.66 -2.34 19.00
N GLY A 442 -5.84 -2.52 19.58
CA GLY A 442 -6.17 -2.06 20.92
C GLY A 442 -6.52 -0.56 21.02
N VAL A 443 -6.34 0.21 19.96
CA VAL A 443 -6.74 1.62 19.89
C VAL A 443 -7.87 1.74 18.87
N PRO A 444 -9.10 2.10 19.28
CA PRO A 444 -10.21 2.32 18.37
C PRO A 444 -9.91 3.44 17.39
N SER A 445 -10.58 3.41 16.23
CA SER A 445 -10.56 4.52 15.26
C SER A 445 -10.99 5.82 15.94
N ARG A 446 -10.31 6.92 15.62
CA ARG A 446 -10.46 8.17 16.37
C ARG A 446 -10.19 9.41 15.54
N VAL A 447 -10.71 10.52 15.99
CA VAL A 447 -10.26 11.85 15.60
C VAL A 447 -9.14 12.28 16.54
N THR A 448 -8.06 12.83 16.00
CA THR A 448 -6.91 13.31 16.78
C THR A 448 -6.24 14.49 16.08
N SER A 449 -5.41 15.21 16.82
CA SER A 449 -4.60 16.30 16.25
C SER A 449 -3.62 15.76 15.21
N MET A 450 -3.40 16.53 14.16
CA MET A 450 -2.41 16.22 13.13
C MET A 450 -1.00 16.12 13.71
N ARG A 451 -0.25 15.14 13.25
CA ARG A 451 1.17 14.91 13.57
C ARG A 451 1.99 15.05 12.29
N TRP A 452 2.89 16.05 12.25
CA TRP A 452 3.71 16.30 11.06
C TRP A 452 5.04 15.54 11.05
N SER A 453 5.52 15.13 12.22
CA SER A 453 6.74 14.34 12.34
C SER A 453 6.59 12.98 11.63
N GLY A 454 7.53 12.64 10.76
CA GLY A 454 7.53 11.38 9.99
C GLY A 454 6.56 11.33 8.81
N THR A 455 5.87 12.44 8.47
CA THR A 455 5.01 12.44 7.27
C THR A 455 5.81 12.62 6.00
N MET A 456 5.33 12.00 4.91
CA MET A 456 5.83 12.23 3.56
C MET A 456 5.82 13.72 3.19
N ALA A 457 6.69 14.11 2.26
CA ALA A 457 6.80 15.50 1.82
C ALA A 457 5.48 16.06 1.26
N TYR A 458 4.71 15.21 0.59
CA TYR A 458 3.44 15.57 -0.02
C TYR A 458 2.28 14.79 0.60
N ALA A 459 1.13 15.46 0.68
CA ALA A 459 -0.15 14.82 0.95
C ALA A 459 -0.74 14.26 -0.35
N GLY A 460 -1.78 13.43 -0.24
CA GLY A 460 -2.46 12.83 -1.37
C GLY A 460 -3.90 13.31 -1.50
N ARG A 461 -4.33 13.60 -2.72
CA ARG A 461 -5.71 13.92 -3.06
C ARG A 461 -6.30 12.82 -3.93
N ALA A 462 -7.34 12.16 -3.45
CA ALA A 462 -8.04 11.09 -4.16
C ALA A 462 -8.93 11.58 -5.31
#